data_a2eb263a7e4b9e653cb3175a0f001dac
#
_entry.id   a2eb263a7e4b9e653cb3175a0f001dac
#
_cell.length_a   1.000
_cell.length_b   1.000
_cell.length_c   1.000
_cell.angle_alpha   90.00
_cell.angle_beta   90.00
_cell.angle_gamma   90.00
#
_symmetry.space_group_name_H-M   'P 1'
#
loop_
_entity.id
_entity.type
_entity.pdbx_description
1 polymer ?
#
loop_
_entity_poly.entity_id
_entity_poly.type
_entity_poly.pdbx_seq_one_letter_code
_entity_poly.pdbx_strand_id
1 'polypeptide(L)'
;MLPETGFYRHYKGQRYRVLGIARHSETLEPLVIYQALYGEQGLWVRPAAMFCETVEVDGQTVPRFALECAEPGLDTGPEATSSKTTRSKTTR
;
A
#
# COMPACT_ATOMS: atom_id res chain seq x y z
N MET A 1 11.52 -0.66 7.93
CA MET A 1 10.33 0.18 8.11
C MET A 1 9.32 -0.12 7.03
N LEU A 2 8.06 -0.20 7.39
CA LEU A 2 7.02 -0.56 6.44
C LEU A 2 6.24 0.68 6.01
N PRO A 3 5.77 0.72 4.76
CA PRO A 3 4.99 1.86 4.31
C PRO A 3 3.61 1.87 4.97
N GLU A 4 3.07 3.07 5.17
CA GLU A 4 1.72 3.23 5.71
C GLU A 4 0.71 2.92 4.63
N THR A 5 -0.49 2.53 5.05
CA THR A 5 -1.59 2.42 4.10
C THR A 5 -2.01 3.82 3.67
N GLY A 6 -2.46 3.94 2.45
CA GLY A 6 -2.88 5.23 1.94
C GLY A 6 -2.59 5.37 0.47
N PHE A 7 -2.65 6.60 0.01
CA PHE A 7 -2.47 6.91 -1.40
C PHE A 7 -1.03 7.34 -1.67
N TYR A 8 -0.45 6.80 -2.71
CA TYR A 8 0.93 7.05 -3.08
C TYR A 8 1.01 7.47 -4.53
N ARG A 9 2.00 8.28 -4.84
CA ARG A 9 2.30 8.64 -6.21
C ARG A 9 3.64 8.04 -6.59
N HIS A 10 3.65 7.28 -7.68
CA HIS A 10 4.90 6.77 -8.25
C HIS A 10 5.66 7.95 -8.86
N TYR A 11 7.00 7.88 -8.83
CA TYR A 11 7.80 9.00 -9.32
C TYR A 11 7.52 9.33 -10.79
N LYS A 12 6.94 8.39 -11.53
CA LYS A 12 6.55 8.65 -12.91
C LYS A 12 5.14 9.20 -13.04
N GLY A 13 4.45 9.44 -11.94
CA GLY A 13 3.18 10.12 -11.95
C GLY A 13 1.95 9.30 -11.69
N GLN A 14 2.02 7.98 -11.82
CA GLN A 14 0.84 7.16 -11.58
C GLN A 14 0.55 7.07 -10.09
N ARG A 15 -0.71 6.87 -9.77
CA ARG A 15 -1.13 6.81 -8.39
C ARG A 15 -1.56 5.41 -8.01
N TYR A 16 -1.32 5.08 -6.74
CA TYR A 16 -1.62 3.76 -6.20
C TYR A 16 -2.18 3.91 -4.80
N ARG A 17 -2.90 2.92 -4.37
CA ARG A 17 -3.38 2.86 -2.99
C ARG A 17 -2.78 1.64 -2.33
N VAL A 18 -2.07 1.86 -1.22
CA VAL A 18 -1.54 0.75 -0.42
C VAL A 18 -2.65 0.30 0.51
N LEU A 19 -3.01 -0.97 0.41
CA LEU A 19 -4.12 -1.53 1.16
C LEU A 19 -3.67 -2.19 2.44
N GLY A 20 -2.46 -2.70 2.50
CA GLY A 20 -1.98 -3.36 3.69
C GLY A 20 -0.66 -4.05 3.45
N ILE A 21 -0.20 -4.72 4.48
CA ILE A 21 1.06 -5.46 4.44
C ILE A 21 0.73 -6.92 4.74
N ALA A 22 1.26 -7.83 3.92
CA ALA A 22 1.10 -9.25 4.14
C ALA A 22 2.47 -9.86 4.29
N ARG A 23 2.54 -11.14 4.60
CA ARG A 23 3.79 -11.84 4.68
C ARG A 23 3.87 -12.88 3.58
N HIS A 24 5.05 -13.01 3.01
CA HIS A 24 5.28 -14.09 2.07
C HIS A 24 5.12 -15.41 2.81
N SER A 25 4.38 -16.35 2.24
CA SER A 25 4.04 -17.56 2.97
C SER A 25 5.26 -18.43 3.26
N GLU A 26 6.33 -18.29 2.50
CA GLU A 26 7.50 -19.14 2.70
C GLU A 26 8.64 -18.41 3.38
N THR A 27 8.92 -17.17 2.99
CA THR A 27 10.05 -16.45 3.53
C THR A 27 9.67 -15.56 4.69
N LEU A 28 8.39 -15.28 4.86
CA LEU A 28 7.87 -14.40 5.89
C LEU A 28 8.28 -12.94 5.69
N GLU A 29 8.86 -12.61 4.53
CA GLU A 29 9.19 -11.21 4.30
C GLU A 29 7.92 -10.40 4.11
N PRO A 30 7.92 -9.13 4.51
CA PRO A 30 6.73 -8.29 4.34
C PRO A 30 6.53 -7.93 2.88
N LEU A 31 5.26 -8.00 2.45
CA LEU A 31 4.86 -7.66 1.10
C LEU A 31 3.81 -6.56 1.17
N VAL A 32 3.96 -5.56 0.32
CA VAL A 32 2.99 -4.47 0.24
C VAL A 32 1.90 -4.87 -0.75
N ILE A 33 0.65 -4.80 -0.31
CA ILE A 33 -0.49 -5.04 -1.19
C ILE A 33 -1.00 -3.68 -1.63
N TYR A 34 -1.01 -3.44 -2.93
CA TYR A 34 -1.40 -2.13 -3.43
C TYR A 34 -2.23 -2.27 -4.69
N GLN A 35 -3.01 -1.24 -4.96
CA GLN A 35 -3.91 -1.21 -6.09
C GLN A 35 -3.54 -0.07 -7.00
N ALA A 36 -3.46 -0.34 -8.30
CA ALA A 36 -3.26 0.73 -9.27
C ALA A 36 -4.55 1.53 -9.38
N LEU A 37 -4.42 2.86 -9.39
CA LEU A 37 -5.59 3.73 -9.50
C LEU A 37 -5.74 4.23 -10.93
N TYR A 38 -5.36 3.39 -11.87
CA TYR A 38 -5.49 3.69 -13.29
C TYR A 38 -5.69 2.35 -14.01
N GLY A 39 -6.09 2.43 -15.26
CA GLY A 39 -6.30 1.24 -16.05
C GLY A 39 -7.37 0.36 -15.44
N GLU A 40 -7.09 -0.91 -15.30
CA GLU A 40 -8.04 -1.87 -14.75
C GLU A 40 -8.04 -1.90 -13.23
N GLN A 41 -7.21 -1.09 -12.60
CA GLN A 41 -7.16 -0.97 -11.15
C GLN A 41 -6.87 -2.31 -10.48
N GLY A 42 -5.94 -3.06 -11.05
CA GLY A 42 -5.58 -4.36 -10.50
C GLY A 42 -4.85 -4.29 -9.18
N LEU A 43 -4.84 -5.42 -8.50
CA LEU A 43 -4.11 -5.54 -7.23
C LEU A 43 -2.76 -6.16 -7.48
N TRP A 44 -1.76 -5.67 -6.77
CA TRP A 44 -0.39 -6.11 -6.93
C TRP A 44 0.24 -6.30 -5.57
N VAL A 45 1.30 -7.10 -5.49
CA VAL A 45 2.13 -7.19 -4.31
C VAL A 45 3.58 -6.96 -4.70
N ARG A 46 4.33 -6.38 -3.79
CA ARG A 46 5.74 -6.11 -4.00
C ARG A 46 6.45 -6.21 -2.65
N PRO A 47 7.63 -6.79 -2.58
CA PRO A 47 8.36 -6.79 -1.30
C PRO A 47 8.50 -5.37 -0.76
N ALA A 48 8.31 -5.22 0.54
CA ALA A 48 8.33 -3.90 1.14
C ALA A 48 9.65 -3.19 0.89
N ALA A 49 10.76 -3.93 0.91
CA ALA A 49 12.06 -3.32 0.66
C ALA A 49 12.12 -2.68 -0.72
N MET A 50 11.50 -3.33 -1.71
CA MET A 50 11.49 -2.77 -3.06
C MET A 50 10.51 -1.62 -3.19
N PHE A 51 9.38 -1.69 -2.47
CA PHE A 51 8.42 -0.61 -2.52
C PHE A 51 9.01 0.67 -1.96
N CYS A 52 9.87 0.54 -0.96
CA CYS A 52 10.45 1.69 -0.29
C CYS A 52 11.75 2.19 -0.91
N GLU A 53 12.14 1.63 -2.06
CA GLU A 53 13.37 2.06 -2.71
C GLU A 53 13.27 3.49 -3.18
N THR A 54 14.44 4.12 -3.30
CA THR A 54 14.52 5.45 -3.89
C THR A 54 15.08 5.35 -5.30
N VAL A 55 14.84 6.37 -6.08
CA VAL A 55 15.36 6.49 -7.43
C VAL A 55 15.99 7.87 -7.58
N GLU A 56 16.85 8.00 -8.58
CA GLU A 56 17.46 9.31 -8.86
C GLU A 56 16.79 9.92 -10.05
N VAL A 57 16.32 11.17 -9.88
CA VAL A 57 15.68 11.92 -10.94
C VAL A 57 16.36 13.27 -10.98
N ASP A 58 16.97 13.60 -12.11
CA ASP A 58 17.64 14.90 -12.31
C ASP A 58 18.63 15.19 -11.19
N GLY A 59 19.38 14.17 -10.77
CA GLY A 59 20.39 14.36 -9.75
C GLY A 59 19.86 14.37 -8.33
N GLN A 60 18.56 14.18 -8.14
CA GLN A 60 17.97 14.16 -6.81
C GLN A 60 17.45 12.78 -6.48
N THR A 61 17.61 12.38 -5.22
CA THR A 61 17.10 11.11 -4.75
C THR A 61 15.68 11.31 -4.27
N VAL A 62 14.74 10.59 -4.87
CA VAL A 62 13.33 10.71 -4.50
C VAL A 62 12.79 9.30 -4.25
N PRO A 63 11.75 9.18 -3.42
CA PRO A 63 11.14 7.86 -3.22
C PRO A 63 10.48 7.38 -4.49
N ARG A 64 10.59 6.07 -4.74
CA ARG A 64 9.89 5.50 -5.88
C ARG A 64 8.38 5.69 -5.75
N PHE A 65 7.85 5.55 -4.54
CA PHE A 65 6.45 5.82 -4.23
C PHE A 65 6.41 6.81 -3.07
N ALA A 66 5.79 7.94 -3.27
CA ALA A 66 5.70 8.97 -2.25
C ALA A 66 4.29 9.01 -1.68
N LEU A 67 4.20 8.98 -0.35
CA LEU A 67 2.91 9.03 0.32
C LEU A 67 2.27 10.39 0.11
N GLU A 68 1.03 10.39 -0.37
CA GLU A 68 0.28 11.62 -0.56
C GLU A 68 -0.75 11.82 0.55
N CYS A 69 -1.39 10.74 0.99
CA CYS A 69 -2.45 10.85 1.98
C CYS A 69 -2.60 9.52 2.69
N ALA A 70 -2.38 9.51 3.99
CA ALA A 70 -2.56 8.28 4.77
C ALA A 70 -4.02 7.96 4.91
N GLU A 71 -4.39 6.68 4.79
CA GLU A 71 -5.76 6.23 4.88
C GLU A 71 -5.79 4.91 5.63
N PRO A 72 -6.89 4.60 6.32
CA PRO A 72 -6.99 3.27 6.93
C PRO A 72 -6.92 2.20 5.86
N GLY A 73 -6.13 1.19 6.12
CA GLY A 73 -6.01 0.09 5.19
C GLY A 73 -6.85 -1.10 5.60
N LEU A 74 -6.33 -2.29 5.30
CA LEU A 74 -7.02 -3.50 5.69
C LEU A 74 -7.07 -3.58 7.20
N ASP A 75 -8.21 -4.06 7.68
CA ASP A 75 -8.48 -4.10 9.09
C ASP A 75 -7.79 -5.28 9.73
N THR A 76 -6.79 -5.03 10.54
CA THR A 76 -6.07 -6.10 11.20
C THR A 76 -5.97 -5.90 12.68
N GLY A 77 -6.56 -4.87 13.25
CA GLY A 77 -6.41 -4.61 14.66
C GLY A 77 -7.72 -4.65 15.40
N PRO A 78 -7.66 -4.76 16.70
CA PRO A 78 -8.88 -4.84 17.50
C PRO A 78 -9.69 -3.56 17.46
N GLU A 79 -9.05 -2.44 17.37
CA GLU A 79 -9.81 -1.21 17.37
C GLU A 79 -10.57 -1.04 16.10
N ALA A 80 -10.27 -1.81 15.13
CA ALA A 80 -10.94 -1.65 13.88
C ALA A 80 -12.34 -2.15 13.94
N THR A 81 -12.66 -2.80 14.96
CA THR A 81 -13.98 -3.26 15.06
C THR A 81 -14.97 -2.18 15.05
N SER A 82 -14.56 -1.13 15.36
CA SER A 82 -15.56 -0.20 15.40
C SER A 82 -16.09 0.09 14.08
N SER A 83 -16.04 -0.10 13.61
CA SER A 83 -16.62 0.30 12.52
C SER A 83 -17.25 -0.33 11.66
N LYS A 84 -17.19 -0.61 12.17
CA LYS A 84 -17.84 -0.84 11.51
C LYS A 84 -18.48 -1.31 10.91
N THR A 85 -18.45 -1.52 11.08
CA THR A 85 -19.09 -1.79 10.65
C THR A 85 -19.49 -2.15 9.96
N THR A 86 -19.64 -2.29 9.90
CA THR A 86 -20.15 -2.50 9.31
C THR A 86 -20.19 -3.08 8.47
N ARG A 87 -20.18 -3.25 8.29
CA ARG A 87 -20.36 -3.70 7.51
C ARG A 87 -20.44 -4.48 6.92
N SER A 88 -20.27 -4.69 7.17
CA SER A 88 -20.43 -5.20 6.77
C SER A 88 -20.54 -5.98 6.32
N LYS A 89 -20.63 -6.25 6.31
CA LYS A 89 -20.94 -6.83 6.00
C LYS A 89 -21.05 -7.31 5.15
N THR A 90 -20.97 -7.33 5.13
CA THR A 90 -21.18 -7.56 4.44
C THR A 90 -20.92 -8.26 3.74
N THR A 91 -20.85 -8.56 3.78
CA THR A 91 -20.77 -9.00 3.24
C THR A 91 -20.57 -9.73 2.68
N ARG A 92 -20.53 -10.07 2.57
CA ARG A 92 -20.46 -10.65 2.13
C ARG A 92 -20.57 -11.11 1.70
#